data_ffbf6fe0ffd171c737dcf61da09b1cd7
#
_entry.id   ffbf6fe0ffd171c737dcf61da09b1cd7
#
_cell.length_a   1.000
_cell.length_b   1.000
_cell.length_c   1.000
_cell.angle_alpha   90.00
_cell.angle_beta   90.00
_cell.angle_gamma   90.00
#
_symmetry.space_group_name_H-M   'P 1'
#
loop_
_entity.id
_entity.type
_entity.pdbx_description
1 polymer ?
#
loop_
_entity_poly.entity_id
_entity_poly.type
_entity_poly.pdbx_seq_one_letter_code
_entity_poly.pdbx_strand_id
1 'polypeptide(L)'
;MCGIVGYVGNGDTADLLLESLSRLEYRGYDSAGVALVCSDSLRVIRSYGRIYNLKDKMPQGLIATTGIGHTRWATHGKPSEANAHPHRDCTGKIAVVHNGIIENYKELKEMLIARGHKFQSETDTEVVSHLLEDNFTGDMQRALQETVKQLKGSFAMAIVHQEEPGKIFAARKESPMVIGIGDGQYFLASDVTAFLKYTRKVVFLQDGDIAILSQDGVRLTGFDGMEVFRDIKTIEWDLEAAEKAGYEHFMLKEIHEQPTSLKAAIAGRLDELKGDVIFKELSLTEEQIRNIDHIIIIGCGTSYHAGMMGRYIMEELTDLPVFIEIGSEFRYSHYGLDENTLVIAISQSGETADTLAAVKDAMRNGARSLAITNVVGSTLSREADDTIYMLSGPEIGVAATKTFTAQVVVLYMIAILLGRVRGTVSAGKGHKLIRALKSLPQKAEQVLELDSCIAEISRLFKNSESFFLVGRHLNYPVALEGALKIKEISYVMSEGFAAGELKHGPLALLTTGVPVIAIATDGELYDKVVSNIREIKARDATVVAIASESNKSIEQVADMAIRIPDACEYTSPIISTIVLQLFAYYVALARGCPIDKPRNLAKSVTVE
;
A
#
# COMPACT_ATOMS: atom_id res chain seq x y z
N MET A 1 -2.07 -10.13 1.75
CA MET A 1 -3.30 -9.65 2.44
C MET A 1 -4.52 -10.29 1.85
N CYS A 2 -5.57 -10.52 2.65
CA CYS A 2 -6.80 -11.15 2.21
C CYS A 2 -7.89 -10.11 1.91
N GLY A 3 -8.90 -10.49 1.10
CA GLY A 3 -10.07 -9.66 0.83
C GLY A 3 -11.32 -10.27 1.46
N ILE A 4 -12.02 -9.52 2.30
CA ILE A 4 -13.34 -9.89 2.83
C ILE A 4 -14.42 -9.12 2.09
N VAL A 5 -15.52 -9.79 1.78
CA VAL A 5 -16.76 -9.18 1.29
C VAL A 5 -17.95 -9.84 2.00
N GLY A 6 -18.94 -9.04 2.38
CA GLY A 6 -20.25 -9.48 2.84
C GLY A 6 -21.34 -8.69 2.14
N TYR A 7 -22.49 -9.31 1.91
CA TYR A 7 -23.66 -8.69 1.31
C TYR A 7 -24.96 -9.16 1.98
N VAL A 8 -25.81 -8.18 2.30
CA VAL A 8 -27.20 -8.39 2.74
C VAL A 8 -28.10 -7.50 1.90
N GLY A 9 -29.09 -8.09 1.24
CA GLY A 9 -30.03 -7.36 0.40
C GLY A 9 -30.86 -8.25 -0.52
N ASN A 10 -31.60 -7.64 -1.44
CA ASN A 10 -32.49 -8.34 -2.37
C ASN A 10 -31.86 -8.62 -3.75
N GLY A 11 -30.57 -8.33 -3.93
CA GLY A 11 -29.84 -8.58 -5.18
C GLY A 11 -29.39 -10.04 -5.32
N ASP A 12 -28.81 -10.38 -6.49
CA ASP A 12 -28.13 -11.66 -6.66
C ASP A 12 -26.85 -11.69 -5.82
N THR A 13 -26.97 -12.29 -4.63
CA THR A 13 -25.89 -12.33 -3.64
C THR A 13 -24.65 -13.02 -4.18
N ALA A 14 -24.81 -14.09 -4.96
CA ALA A 14 -23.67 -14.86 -5.47
C ALA A 14 -22.85 -14.05 -6.47
N ASP A 15 -23.50 -13.43 -7.45
CA ASP A 15 -22.83 -12.60 -8.45
C ASP A 15 -22.22 -11.34 -7.83
N LEU A 16 -22.93 -10.69 -6.89
CA LEU A 16 -22.40 -9.52 -6.16
C LEU A 16 -21.15 -9.84 -5.37
N LEU A 17 -21.12 -10.98 -4.67
CA LEU A 17 -19.92 -11.40 -3.94
C LEU A 17 -18.76 -11.70 -4.89
N LEU A 18 -19.00 -12.42 -5.99
CA LEU A 18 -17.96 -12.74 -6.97
C LEU A 18 -17.39 -11.49 -7.64
N GLU A 19 -18.26 -10.53 -8.03
CA GLU A 19 -17.82 -9.26 -8.60
C GLU A 19 -16.99 -8.45 -7.60
N SER A 20 -17.46 -8.33 -6.36
CA SER A 20 -16.79 -7.60 -5.29
C SER A 20 -15.44 -8.24 -4.91
N LEU A 21 -15.39 -9.58 -4.82
CA LEU A 21 -14.14 -10.32 -4.58
C LEU A 21 -13.14 -10.15 -5.73
N SER A 22 -13.61 -10.10 -6.98
CA SER A 22 -12.75 -9.87 -8.14
C SER A 22 -12.02 -8.52 -8.05
N ARG A 23 -12.67 -7.52 -7.47
CA ARG A 23 -12.09 -6.20 -7.21
C ARG A 23 -11.08 -6.20 -6.06
N LEU A 24 -11.17 -7.19 -5.14
CA LEU A 24 -10.22 -7.38 -4.04
C LEU A 24 -9.11 -8.40 -4.36
N GLU A 25 -9.09 -9.00 -5.55
CA GLU A 25 -8.10 -10.02 -5.90
C GLU A 25 -6.65 -9.53 -5.85
N TYR A 26 -6.42 -8.20 -5.97
CA TYR A 26 -5.10 -7.60 -5.76
C TYR A 26 -4.58 -7.74 -4.32
N ARG A 27 -5.47 -8.02 -3.36
CA ARG A 27 -5.13 -8.25 -1.95
C ARG A 27 -4.78 -9.71 -1.65
N GLY A 28 -5.29 -10.68 -2.41
CA GLY A 28 -4.99 -12.09 -2.22
C GLY A 28 -5.59 -12.93 -3.35
N TYR A 29 -4.86 -13.93 -3.82
CA TYR A 29 -5.24 -14.74 -4.98
C TYR A 29 -4.82 -16.21 -4.88
N ASP A 30 -4.42 -16.68 -3.69
CA ASP A 30 -3.97 -18.07 -3.45
C ASP A 30 -5.15 -19.04 -3.39
N SER A 31 -6.26 -18.58 -2.87
CA SER A 31 -7.54 -19.30 -2.86
C SER A 31 -8.69 -18.33 -2.63
N ALA A 32 -9.90 -18.74 -2.98
CA ALA A 32 -11.10 -17.95 -2.77
C ALA A 32 -12.28 -18.83 -2.35
N GLY A 33 -13.28 -18.24 -1.72
CA GLY A 33 -14.50 -18.94 -1.39
C GLY A 33 -15.62 -18.02 -0.91
N VAL A 34 -16.82 -18.56 -0.92
CA VAL A 34 -18.05 -17.88 -0.47
C VAL A 34 -18.87 -18.79 0.44
N ALA A 35 -19.59 -18.19 1.37
CA ALA A 35 -20.67 -18.82 2.11
C ALA A 35 -21.97 -18.07 1.85
N LEU A 36 -23.01 -18.80 1.44
CA LEU A 36 -24.31 -18.29 1.08
C LEU A 36 -25.37 -18.87 1.99
N VAL A 37 -26.18 -18.02 2.62
CA VAL A 37 -27.32 -18.42 3.43
C VAL A 37 -28.52 -18.55 2.49
N CYS A 38 -28.86 -19.80 2.18
CA CYS A 38 -30.05 -20.17 1.43
C CYS A 38 -31.22 -20.44 2.39
N SER A 39 -32.44 -20.57 1.86
CA SER A 39 -33.65 -20.77 2.68
C SER A 39 -33.58 -21.97 3.64
N ASP A 40 -32.84 -23.02 3.26
CA ASP A 40 -32.80 -24.32 3.97
C ASP A 40 -31.38 -24.74 4.43
N SER A 41 -30.34 -24.02 3.99
CA SER A 41 -28.96 -24.47 4.22
C SER A 41 -27.93 -23.36 4.11
N LEU A 42 -26.80 -23.54 4.79
CA LEU A 42 -25.59 -22.75 4.60
C LEU A 42 -24.69 -23.44 3.59
N ARG A 43 -24.51 -22.83 2.42
CA ARG A 43 -23.67 -23.35 1.34
C ARG A 43 -22.31 -22.68 1.31
N VAL A 44 -21.25 -23.47 1.44
CA VAL A 44 -19.86 -23.01 1.37
C VAL A 44 -19.20 -23.60 0.13
N ILE A 45 -18.68 -22.72 -0.75
CA ILE A 45 -17.99 -23.08 -1.99
C ILE A 45 -16.60 -22.48 -1.92
N ARG A 46 -15.58 -23.31 -2.13
CA ARG A 46 -14.17 -22.93 -2.02
C ARG A 46 -13.41 -23.39 -3.26
N SER A 47 -12.36 -22.64 -3.62
CA SER A 47 -11.47 -22.98 -4.72
C SER A 47 -10.03 -22.59 -4.42
N TYR A 48 -9.11 -23.43 -4.82
CA TYR A 48 -7.70 -23.10 -4.91
C TYR A 48 -7.47 -22.17 -6.11
N GLY A 49 -6.55 -21.21 -5.96
CA GLY A 49 -6.18 -20.27 -7.01
C GLY A 49 -7.11 -19.05 -7.10
N ARG A 50 -7.14 -18.43 -8.28
CA ARG A 50 -7.82 -17.16 -8.53
C ARG A 50 -9.36 -17.26 -8.51
N ILE A 51 -10.01 -16.10 -8.43
CA ILE A 51 -11.47 -15.99 -8.31
C ILE A 51 -12.23 -16.63 -9.49
N TYR A 52 -11.64 -16.67 -10.69
CA TYR A 52 -12.29 -17.34 -11.83
C TYR A 52 -12.49 -18.85 -11.60
N ASN A 53 -11.58 -19.52 -10.88
CA ASN A 53 -11.73 -20.93 -10.50
C ASN A 53 -12.91 -21.13 -9.55
N LEU A 54 -13.17 -20.16 -8.66
CA LEU A 54 -14.35 -20.18 -7.80
C LEU A 54 -15.62 -19.97 -8.61
N LYS A 55 -15.61 -19.04 -9.57
CA LYS A 55 -16.74 -18.75 -10.45
C LYS A 55 -17.16 -19.99 -11.23
N ASP A 56 -16.21 -20.77 -11.75
CA ASP A 56 -16.49 -22.01 -12.49
C ASP A 56 -17.12 -23.11 -11.61
N LYS A 57 -16.91 -23.06 -10.29
CA LYS A 57 -17.50 -23.99 -9.32
C LYS A 57 -18.88 -23.57 -8.81
N MET A 58 -19.34 -22.35 -9.10
CA MET A 58 -20.61 -21.86 -8.60
C MET A 58 -21.79 -22.59 -9.24
N PRO A 59 -22.67 -23.20 -8.44
CA PRO A 59 -23.90 -23.80 -8.97
C PRO A 59 -24.84 -22.76 -9.57
N GLN A 60 -25.49 -23.09 -10.67
CA GLN A 60 -26.51 -22.23 -11.27
C GLN A 60 -27.79 -22.19 -10.42
N GLY A 61 -28.44 -21.02 -10.36
CA GLY A 61 -29.75 -20.87 -9.71
C GLY A 61 -29.72 -20.86 -8.18
N LEU A 62 -28.57 -20.55 -7.56
CA LEU A 62 -28.50 -20.33 -6.13
C LEU A 62 -29.24 -19.02 -5.75
N ILE A 63 -30.25 -19.14 -4.91
CA ILE A 63 -30.98 -18.00 -4.36
C ILE A 63 -30.54 -17.79 -2.90
N ALA A 64 -29.90 -16.68 -2.64
CA ALA A 64 -29.48 -16.24 -1.30
C ALA A 64 -29.66 -14.73 -1.18
N THR A 65 -30.07 -14.26 0.00
CA THR A 65 -30.18 -12.83 0.32
C THR A 65 -29.01 -12.33 1.16
N THR A 66 -28.17 -13.26 1.63
CA THR A 66 -27.07 -12.98 2.54
C THR A 66 -25.91 -13.90 2.24
N GLY A 67 -24.71 -13.35 2.25
CA GLY A 67 -23.51 -14.16 2.08
C GLY A 67 -22.25 -13.38 2.42
N ILE A 68 -21.18 -14.16 2.63
CA ILE A 68 -19.82 -13.66 2.87
C ILE A 68 -18.86 -14.34 1.90
N GLY A 69 -17.79 -13.65 1.57
CA GLY A 69 -16.77 -14.18 0.66
C GLY A 69 -15.38 -13.71 1.03
N HIS A 70 -14.38 -14.41 0.52
CA HIS A 70 -13.00 -14.19 0.85
C HIS A 70 -12.06 -14.50 -0.31
N THR A 71 -11.03 -13.68 -0.49
CA THR A 71 -9.83 -13.99 -1.27
C THR A 71 -8.64 -14.07 -0.32
N ARG A 72 -7.93 -15.21 -0.35
CA ARG A 72 -6.89 -15.52 0.63
C ARG A 72 -5.49 -15.25 0.09
N TRP A 73 -4.68 -14.66 0.94
CA TRP A 73 -3.24 -14.68 0.93
C TRP A 73 -2.76 -15.56 2.08
N ALA A 74 -2.07 -16.65 1.77
CA ALA A 74 -1.73 -17.66 2.77
C ALA A 74 -0.68 -17.15 3.76
N THR A 75 -1.03 -17.12 5.04
CA THR A 75 -0.13 -16.88 6.18
C THR A 75 0.08 -18.17 6.98
N HIS A 76 -1.00 -18.89 7.31
CA HIS A 76 -0.99 -20.17 8.03
C HIS A 76 -1.61 -21.28 7.17
N GLY A 77 -0.89 -22.38 6.97
CA GLY A 77 -1.31 -23.48 6.10
C GLY A 77 -1.11 -23.21 4.60
N LYS A 78 -0.69 -24.21 3.84
CA LYS A 78 -0.43 -24.11 2.40
C LYS A 78 -1.67 -23.68 1.62
N PRO A 79 -1.51 -22.98 0.50
CA PRO A 79 -2.63 -22.74 -0.42
C PRO A 79 -3.27 -24.07 -0.85
N SER A 80 -4.53 -24.24 -0.45
CA SER A 80 -5.34 -25.44 -0.76
C SER A 80 -6.82 -25.12 -0.61
N GLU A 81 -7.69 -25.98 -1.11
CA GLU A 81 -9.14 -25.82 -0.94
C GLU A 81 -9.57 -26.01 0.53
N ALA A 82 -8.92 -26.91 1.27
CA ALA A 82 -9.19 -27.13 2.70
C ALA A 82 -8.84 -25.89 3.54
N ASN A 83 -7.77 -25.19 3.18
CA ASN A 83 -7.30 -23.99 3.87
C ASN A 83 -7.92 -22.69 3.32
N ALA A 84 -8.79 -22.77 2.30
CA ALA A 84 -9.53 -21.63 1.79
C ALA A 84 -10.69 -21.26 2.74
N HIS A 85 -10.89 -19.94 2.94
CA HIS A 85 -12.07 -19.44 3.66
C HIS A 85 -13.30 -19.48 2.74
N PRO A 86 -14.51 -19.55 3.29
CA PRO A 86 -14.91 -19.57 4.72
C PRO A 86 -14.64 -20.91 5.40
N HIS A 87 -14.36 -20.87 6.72
CA HIS A 87 -14.30 -22.06 7.58
C HIS A 87 -15.64 -22.29 8.29
N ARG A 88 -16.00 -23.55 8.52
CA ARG A 88 -17.25 -23.94 9.20
C ARG A 88 -16.97 -24.54 10.57
N ASP A 89 -17.97 -24.46 11.43
CA ASP A 89 -18.09 -25.22 12.68
C ASP A 89 -18.35 -26.73 12.44
N CYS A 90 -18.40 -27.54 13.48
CA CYS A 90 -18.69 -28.96 13.38
C CYS A 90 -20.10 -29.27 12.90
N THR A 91 -21.07 -28.40 13.21
CA THR A 91 -22.48 -28.56 12.80
C THR A 91 -22.72 -28.13 11.35
N GLY A 92 -21.81 -27.36 10.76
CA GLY A 92 -21.93 -26.80 9.43
C GLY A 92 -22.90 -25.61 9.33
N LYS A 93 -23.39 -25.08 10.45
CA LYS A 93 -24.35 -23.98 10.53
C LYS A 93 -23.71 -22.60 10.60
N ILE A 94 -22.46 -22.51 10.99
CA ILE A 94 -21.68 -21.27 11.09
C ILE A 94 -20.62 -21.25 9.99
N ALA A 95 -20.44 -20.11 9.32
CA ALA A 95 -19.31 -19.90 8.42
C ALA A 95 -18.61 -18.58 8.76
N VAL A 96 -17.27 -18.61 8.76
CA VAL A 96 -16.40 -17.50 9.15
C VAL A 96 -15.39 -17.21 8.04
N VAL A 97 -15.22 -15.93 7.71
CA VAL A 97 -14.06 -15.41 6.96
C VAL A 97 -13.28 -14.47 7.85
N HIS A 98 -11.96 -14.44 7.71
CA HIS A 98 -11.08 -13.71 8.61
C HIS A 98 -9.86 -13.17 7.88
N ASN A 99 -9.50 -11.93 8.19
CA ASN A 99 -8.23 -11.27 7.90
C ASN A 99 -7.52 -10.98 9.20
N GLY A 100 -6.24 -11.25 9.28
CA GLY A 100 -5.43 -11.06 10.49
C GLY A 100 -4.73 -12.35 10.91
N ILE A 101 -4.30 -12.40 12.16
CA ILE A 101 -3.65 -13.55 12.77
C ILE A 101 -4.21 -13.77 14.19
N ILE A 102 -4.67 -14.98 14.48
CA ILE A 102 -5.04 -15.40 15.84
C ILE A 102 -3.81 -16.02 16.50
N GLU A 103 -3.09 -15.23 17.28
CA GLU A 103 -1.79 -15.61 17.86
C GLU A 103 -1.89 -16.80 18.80
N ASN A 104 -2.96 -16.89 19.59
CA ASN A 104 -3.19 -17.98 20.53
C ASN A 104 -3.96 -19.18 19.94
N TYR A 105 -3.99 -19.31 18.60
CA TYR A 105 -4.79 -20.35 17.93
C TYR A 105 -4.39 -21.78 18.34
N LYS A 106 -3.13 -22.04 18.66
CA LYS A 106 -2.67 -23.38 19.08
C LYS A 106 -3.30 -23.80 20.39
N GLU A 107 -3.26 -22.93 21.40
CA GLU A 107 -3.87 -23.15 22.71
C GLU A 107 -5.39 -23.38 22.57
N LEU A 108 -6.05 -22.53 21.78
CA LEU A 108 -7.48 -22.64 21.52
C LEU A 108 -7.83 -23.92 20.77
N LYS A 109 -7.03 -24.31 19.78
CA LYS A 109 -7.22 -25.56 19.03
C LYS A 109 -7.11 -26.79 19.91
N GLU A 110 -6.11 -26.87 20.78
CA GLU A 110 -5.93 -27.97 21.74
C GLU A 110 -7.13 -28.07 22.69
N MET A 111 -7.58 -26.95 23.24
CA MET A 111 -8.76 -26.89 24.10
C MET A 111 -10.02 -27.36 23.37
N LEU A 112 -10.26 -26.90 22.14
CA LEU A 112 -11.44 -27.28 21.37
C LEU A 112 -11.41 -28.74 20.94
N ILE A 113 -10.25 -29.29 20.58
CA ILE A 113 -10.09 -30.72 20.29
C ILE A 113 -10.44 -31.55 21.54
N ALA A 114 -9.99 -31.14 22.74
CA ALA A 114 -10.32 -31.79 24.00
C ALA A 114 -11.83 -31.76 24.32
N ARG A 115 -12.57 -30.77 23.78
CA ARG A 115 -14.04 -30.66 23.86
C ARG A 115 -14.78 -31.44 22.76
N GLY A 116 -14.03 -32.07 21.82
CA GLY A 116 -14.60 -32.94 20.79
C GLY A 116 -14.73 -32.30 19.42
N HIS A 117 -14.27 -31.05 19.22
CA HIS A 117 -14.28 -30.38 17.90
C HIS A 117 -13.30 -31.05 16.93
N LYS A 118 -13.68 -31.09 15.66
CA LYS A 118 -12.91 -31.70 14.56
C LYS A 118 -12.46 -30.64 13.57
N PHE A 119 -11.16 -30.41 13.51
CA PHE A 119 -10.54 -29.45 12.59
C PHE A 119 -10.28 -30.09 11.22
N GLN A 120 -10.54 -29.32 10.15
CA GLN A 120 -10.37 -29.74 8.76
C GLN A 120 -9.24 -28.99 8.06
N SER A 121 -8.77 -27.87 8.64
CA SER A 121 -7.74 -27.03 8.05
C SER A 121 -6.52 -26.86 8.96
N GLU A 122 -5.48 -26.27 8.36
CA GLU A 122 -4.24 -25.88 9.04
C GLU A 122 -4.24 -24.40 9.43
N THR A 123 -5.36 -23.68 9.18
CA THR A 123 -5.44 -22.23 9.42
C THR A 123 -5.67 -21.92 10.90
N ASP A 124 -5.24 -20.76 11.31
CA ASP A 124 -5.56 -20.16 12.60
C ASP A 124 -7.05 -19.78 12.71
N THR A 125 -7.69 -19.45 11.59
CA THR A 125 -9.08 -18.98 11.54
C THR A 125 -10.11 -20.02 11.98
N GLU A 126 -9.87 -21.30 11.72
CA GLU A 126 -10.87 -22.35 12.02
C GLU A 126 -11.21 -22.43 13.52
N VAL A 127 -10.32 -22.01 14.43
CA VAL A 127 -10.62 -21.95 15.87
C VAL A 127 -11.79 -21.00 16.16
N VAL A 128 -11.98 -19.96 15.35
CA VAL A 128 -13.05 -18.97 15.54
C VAL A 128 -14.42 -19.60 15.29
N SER A 129 -14.56 -20.42 14.23
CA SER A 129 -15.85 -21.08 13.92
C SER A 129 -16.25 -22.06 15.04
N HIS A 130 -15.29 -22.78 15.62
CA HIS A 130 -15.55 -23.71 16.74
C HIS A 130 -15.77 -23.00 18.08
N LEU A 131 -15.11 -21.87 18.34
CA LEU A 131 -15.42 -21.03 19.51
C LEU A 131 -16.81 -20.43 19.44
N LEU A 132 -17.24 -19.99 18.25
CA LEU A 132 -18.60 -19.52 18.05
C LEU A 132 -19.63 -20.63 18.29
N GLU A 133 -19.35 -21.86 17.84
CA GLU A 133 -20.18 -23.04 18.10
C GLU A 133 -20.32 -23.29 19.61
N ASP A 134 -19.22 -23.29 20.37
CA ASP A 134 -19.21 -23.49 21.82
C ASP A 134 -19.98 -22.39 22.58
N ASN A 135 -19.87 -21.15 22.11
CA ASN A 135 -20.49 -19.99 22.77
C ASN A 135 -21.94 -19.74 22.30
N PHE A 136 -22.42 -20.43 21.26
CA PHE A 136 -23.73 -20.19 20.68
C PHE A 136 -24.85 -20.80 21.54
N THR A 137 -25.70 -19.95 22.11
CA THR A 137 -26.85 -20.34 22.93
C THR A 137 -28.18 -19.80 22.36
N GLY A 138 -28.22 -19.60 21.02
CA GLY A 138 -29.39 -19.05 20.32
C GLY A 138 -29.27 -17.54 19.97
N ASP A 139 -28.15 -16.91 20.30
CA ASP A 139 -27.85 -15.50 20.00
C ASP A 139 -26.40 -15.39 19.49
N MET A 140 -26.25 -15.13 18.19
CA MET A 140 -24.94 -15.04 17.55
C MET A 140 -24.16 -13.78 17.98
N GLN A 141 -24.83 -12.66 18.28
CA GLN A 141 -24.17 -11.46 18.78
C GLN A 141 -23.46 -11.76 20.11
N ARG A 142 -24.15 -12.43 21.02
CA ARG A 142 -23.58 -12.81 22.32
C ARG A 142 -22.46 -13.83 22.15
N ALA A 143 -22.64 -14.82 21.28
CA ALA A 143 -21.60 -15.79 20.98
C ALA A 143 -20.33 -15.12 20.44
N LEU A 144 -20.47 -14.14 19.56
CA LEU A 144 -19.36 -13.35 19.03
C LEU A 144 -18.67 -12.53 20.13
N GLN A 145 -19.41 -11.89 21.02
CA GLN A 145 -18.86 -11.14 22.15
C GLN A 145 -18.03 -12.02 23.08
N GLU A 146 -18.49 -13.22 23.38
CA GLU A 146 -17.74 -14.15 24.23
C GLU A 146 -16.52 -14.75 23.46
N THR A 147 -16.62 -14.91 22.16
CA THR A 147 -15.53 -15.40 21.32
C THR A 147 -14.38 -14.39 21.24
N VAL A 148 -14.68 -13.10 20.94
CA VAL A 148 -13.61 -12.09 20.78
C VAL A 148 -12.82 -11.84 22.05
N LYS A 149 -13.39 -12.07 23.24
CA LYS A 149 -12.68 -11.99 24.52
C LYS A 149 -11.58 -13.04 24.69
N GLN A 150 -11.70 -14.15 23.99
CA GLN A 150 -10.77 -15.27 24.06
C GLN A 150 -9.65 -15.18 23.02
N LEU A 151 -9.79 -14.31 22.01
CA LEU A 151 -8.84 -14.15 20.92
C LEU A 151 -7.72 -13.17 21.27
N LYS A 152 -6.48 -13.54 20.93
CA LYS A 152 -5.31 -12.66 20.95
C LYS A 152 -4.83 -12.43 19.51
N GLY A 153 -4.29 -11.24 19.25
CA GLY A 153 -3.81 -10.84 17.92
C GLY A 153 -4.79 -9.93 17.19
N SER A 154 -4.58 -9.77 15.89
CA SER A 154 -5.34 -8.89 14.99
C SER A 154 -6.40 -9.65 14.22
N PHE A 155 -7.60 -9.08 14.06
CA PHE A 155 -8.65 -9.70 13.27
C PHE A 155 -9.67 -8.71 12.70
N ALA A 156 -10.11 -9.00 11.49
CA ALA A 156 -11.35 -8.54 10.91
C ALA A 156 -12.10 -9.77 10.43
N MET A 157 -13.28 -10.05 10.97
CA MET A 157 -14.03 -11.26 10.66
C MET A 157 -15.46 -10.95 10.26
N ALA A 158 -15.99 -11.76 9.33
CA ALA A 158 -17.39 -11.78 9.01
C ALA A 158 -17.95 -13.19 9.18
N ILE A 159 -19.14 -13.26 9.76
CA ILE A 159 -19.80 -14.49 10.18
C ILE A 159 -21.22 -14.51 9.63
N VAL A 160 -21.65 -15.67 9.14
CA VAL A 160 -23.05 -15.96 8.85
C VAL A 160 -23.49 -17.22 9.57
N HIS A 161 -24.75 -17.25 9.94
CA HIS A 161 -25.35 -18.39 10.64
C HIS A 161 -26.64 -18.84 9.95
N GLN A 162 -26.82 -20.15 9.76
CA GLN A 162 -27.96 -20.72 9.06
C GLN A 162 -29.31 -20.38 9.72
N GLU A 163 -29.35 -20.34 11.06
CA GLU A 163 -30.58 -20.07 11.83
C GLU A 163 -30.86 -18.57 12.01
N GLU A 164 -29.93 -17.70 11.55
CA GLU A 164 -30.13 -16.24 11.53
C GLU A 164 -30.00 -15.71 10.08
N PRO A 165 -30.85 -16.18 9.16
CA PRO A 165 -30.83 -15.73 7.80
C PRO A 165 -31.07 -14.22 7.70
N GLY A 166 -30.49 -13.56 6.71
CA GLY A 166 -30.64 -12.12 6.53
C GLY A 166 -29.71 -11.28 7.42
N LYS A 167 -28.77 -11.91 8.15
CA LYS A 167 -27.82 -11.18 8.98
C LYS A 167 -26.37 -11.56 8.67
N ILE A 168 -25.47 -10.55 8.74
CA ILE A 168 -24.02 -10.73 8.81
C ILE A 168 -23.57 -10.15 10.13
N PHE A 169 -22.76 -10.90 10.87
CA PHE A 169 -22.07 -10.45 12.06
C PHE A 169 -20.62 -10.19 11.72
N ALA A 170 -20.07 -9.11 12.25
CA ALA A 170 -18.67 -8.76 12.02
C ALA A 170 -18.03 -8.26 13.31
N ALA A 171 -16.73 -8.50 13.47
CA ALA A 171 -15.93 -7.93 14.55
C ALA A 171 -14.59 -7.47 14.02
N ARG A 172 -14.06 -6.39 14.57
CA ARG A 172 -12.80 -5.80 14.15
C ARG A 172 -11.87 -5.49 15.33
N LYS A 173 -10.59 -5.86 15.16
CA LYS A 173 -9.46 -5.40 15.95
C LYS A 173 -8.22 -5.33 15.03
N GLU A 174 -7.68 -4.12 14.85
CA GLU A 174 -6.50 -3.79 14.04
C GLU A 174 -6.66 -3.97 12.52
N SER A 175 -7.10 -5.13 12.04
CA SER A 175 -7.32 -5.38 10.60
C SER A 175 -8.46 -4.52 10.02
N PRO A 176 -8.34 -3.94 8.80
CA PRO A 176 -9.34 -3.01 8.27
C PRO A 176 -10.66 -3.67 7.92
N MET A 177 -11.77 -2.98 8.22
CA MET A 177 -13.12 -3.36 7.83
C MET A 177 -14.03 -2.13 7.69
N VAL A 178 -14.85 -2.12 6.64
CA VAL A 178 -15.74 -1.03 6.28
C VAL A 178 -17.11 -1.54 5.88
N ILE A 179 -18.15 -0.79 6.22
CA ILE A 179 -19.52 -1.08 5.84
C ILE A 179 -19.95 -0.10 4.75
N GLY A 180 -20.53 -0.59 3.66
CA GLY A 180 -21.20 0.20 2.64
C GLY A 180 -22.70 0.27 2.89
N ILE A 181 -23.26 1.49 2.86
CA ILE A 181 -24.68 1.74 3.09
C ILE A 181 -25.34 2.05 1.75
N GLY A 182 -26.16 1.13 1.26
CA GLY A 182 -27.01 1.30 0.08
C GLY A 182 -28.49 1.48 0.47
N ASP A 183 -29.35 1.56 -0.53
CA ASP A 183 -30.79 1.64 -0.34
C ASP A 183 -31.38 0.20 -0.21
N GLY A 184 -31.75 -0.19 1.02
CA GLY A 184 -32.22 -1.54 1.33
C GLY A 184 -31.19 -2.66 1.11
N GLN A 185 -29.91 -2.32 1.02
CA GLN A 185 -28.82 -3.26 0.86
C GLN A 185 -27.56 -2.77 1.57
N TYR A 186 -26.82 -3.70 2.16
CA TYR A 186 -25.64 -3.39 2.95
C TYR A 186 -24.48 -4.28 2.57
N PHE A 187 -23.31 -3.67 2.52
CA PHE A 187 -22.06 -4.30 2.17
C PHE A 187 -21.11 -4.29 3.36
N LEU A 188 -20.31 -5.32 3.49
CA LEU A 188 -19.18 -5.39 4.39
C LEU A 188 -17.94 -5.70 3.56
N ALA A 189 -16.84 -5.00 3.77
CA ALA A 189 -15.61 -5.33 3.07
C ALA A 189 -14.35 -4.92 3.84
N SER A 190 -13.23 -5.52 3.48
CA SER A 190 -11.91 -5.09 3.96
C SER A 190 -11.38 -3.87 3.22
N ASP A 191 -12.02 -3.44 2.10
CA ASP A 191 -11.67 -2.25 1.33
C ASP A 191 -12.89 -1.72 0.58
N VAL A 192 -13.00 -0.39 0.49
CA VAL A 192 -14.13 0.30 -0.15
C VAL A 192 -14.28 -0.04 -1.63
N THR A 193 -13.20 -0.37 -2.33
CA THR A 193 -13.18 -0.70 -3.76
C THR A 193 -14.07 -1.90 -4.10
N ALA A 194 -14.35 -2.77 -3.13
CA ALA A 194 -15.23 -3.92 -3.30
C ALA A 194 -16.65 -3.54 -3.75
N PHE A 195 -17.19 -2.44 -3.21
CA PHE A 195 -18.60 -2.07 -3.38
C PHE A 195 -18.84 -0.64 -3.86
N LEU A 196 -17.80 0.12 -4.24
CA LEU A 196 -17.95 1.51 -4.73
C LEU A 196 -18.92 1.66 -5.89
N LYS A 197 -19.12 0.62 -6.71
CA LYS A 197 -20.12 0.58 -7.78
C LYS A 197 -21.55 0.71 -7.25
N TYR A 198 -21.80 0.23 -6.04
CA TYR A 198 -23.13 0.12 -5.44
C TYR A 198 -23.44 1.24 -4.46
N THR A 199 -22.44 1.69 -3.70
CA THR A 199 -22.59 2.81 -2.75
C THR A 199 -21.26 3.49 -2.46
N ARG A 200 -21.34 4.81 -2.25
CA ARG A 200 -20.22 5.66 -1.80
C ARG A 200 -20.35 6.04 -0.32
N LYS A 201 -21.49 5.73 0.32
CA LYS A 201 -21.71 6.00 1.76
C LYS A 201 -21.11 4.85 2.56
N VAL A 202 -20.18 5.17 3.44
CA VAL A 202 -19.42 4.16 4.18
C VAL A 202 -19.35 4.48 5.67
N VAL A 203 -19.23 3.43 6.47
CA VAL A 203 -18.89 3.49 7.90
C VAL A 203 -17.63 2.66 8.11
N PHE A 204 -16.55 3.30 8.55
CA PHE A 204 -15.33 2.59 8.93
C PHE A 204 -15.47 2.06 10.37
N LEU A 205 -15.30 0.75 10.54
CA LEU A 205 -15.28 0.16 11.88
C LEU A 205 -13.98 0.55 12.60
N GLN A 206 -14.06 0.67 13.92
CA GLN A 206 -12.93 0.92 14.81
C GLN A 206 -12.58 -0.35 15.61
N ASP A 207 -11.41 -0.33 16.26
CA ASP A 207 -11.00 -1.43 17.12
C ASP A 207 -11.99 -1.62 18.26
N GLY A 208 -12.44 -2.86 18.46
CA GLY A 208 -13.45 -3.19 19.45
C GLY A 208 -14.90 -3.11 18.95
N ASP A 209 -15.13 -2.76 17.68
CA ASP A 209 -16.48 -2.73 17.11
C ASP A 209 -16.97 -4.13 16.73
N ILE A 210 -18.23 -4.39 17.05
CA ILE A 210 -19.06 -5.46 16.52
C ILE A 210 -20.16 -4.83 15.67
N ALA A 211 -20.32 -5.31 14.44
CA ALA A 211 -21.38 -4.87 13.54
C ALA A 211 -22.35 -6.00 13.22
N ILE A 212 -23.63 -5.67 13.18
CA ILE A 212 -24.70 -6.55 12.69
C ILE A 212 -25.35 -5.85 11.51
N LEU A 213 -25.20 -6.43 10.34
CA LEU A 213 -25.83 -5.96 9.10
C LEU A 213 -27.08 -6.80 8.86
N SER A 214 -28.19 -6.15 8.58
CA SER A 214 -29.46 -6.79 8.18
C SER A 214 -30.15 -5.93 7.11
N GLN A 215 -31.24 -6.41 6.52
CA GLN A 215 -32.03 -5.61 5.58
C GLN A 215 -32.65 -4.36 6.24
N ASP A 216 -32.86 -4.39 7.56
CA ASP A 216 -33.42 -3.27 8.34
C ASP A 216 -32.39 -2.19 8.68
N GLY A 217 -31.10 -2.48 8.49
CA GLY A 217 -30.04 -1.53 8.80
C GLY A 217 -28.78 -2.16 9.38
N VAL A 218 -27.92 -1.27 9.89
CA VAL A 218 -26.64 -1.61 10.54
C VAL A 218 -26.74 -1.21 12.02
N ARG A 219 -26.42 -2.16 12.88
CA ARG A 219 -26.29 -1.93 14.33
C ARG A 219 -24.83 -2.15 14.73
N LEU A 220 -24.28 -1.22 15.52
CA LEU A 220 -22.92 -1.28 16.01
C LEU A 220 -22.91 -1.36 17.53
N THR A 221 -22.06 -2.22 18.08
CA THR A 221 -21.80 -2.32 19.52
C THR A 221 -20.30 -2.49 19.76
N GLY A 222 -19.85 -2.15 20.95
CA GLY A 222 -18.52 -2.51 21.41
C GLY A 222 -18.41 -4.01 21.77
N PHE A 223 -17.20 -4.50 22.03
CA PHE A 223 -16.97 -5.86 22.57
C PHE A 223 -17.61 -6.05 23.94
N ASP A 224 -17.88 -4.96 24.68
CA ASP A 224 -18.63 -4.93 25.94
C ASP A 224 -20.16 -5.01 25.74
N GLY A 225 -20.63 -4.95 24.50
CA GLY A 225 -22.05 -4.96 24.13
C GLY A 225 -22.74 -3.60 24.18
N MET A 226 -22.06 -2.52 24.57
CA MET A 226 -22.62 -1.19 24.55
C MET A 226 -22.79 -0.70 23.10
N GLU A 227 -23.89 0.01 22.84
CA GLU A 227 -24.15 0.58 21.52
C GLU A 227 -23.14 1.69 21.21
N VAL A 228 -22.58 1.68 19.99
CA VAL A 228 -21.63 2.69 19.53
C VAL A 228 -22.13 3.33 18.24
N PHE A 229 -21.75 4.59 18.03
CA PHE A 229 -22.11 5.34 16.84
C PHE A 229 -20.83 5.66 16.06
N ARG A 230 -20.94 5.62 14.74
CA ARG A 230 -19.85 5.94 13.80
C ARG A 230 -20.39 6.84 12.70
N ASP A 231 -19.57 7.80 12.26
CA ASP A 231 -19.95 8.74 11.20
C ASP A 231 -20.03 8.05 9.84
N ILE A 232 -21.06 8.41 9.08
CA ILE A 232 -21.16 8.02 7.67
C ILE A 232 -20.31 8.98 6.87
N LYS A 233 -19.32 8.43 6.15
CA LYS A 233 -18.46 9.19 5.22
C LYS A 233 -18.87 8.91 3.78
N THR A 234 -18.66 9.89 2.90
CA THR A 234 -18.86 9.73 1.46
C THR A 234 -17.49 9.62 0.78
N ILE A 235 -17.29 8.57 -0.01
CA ILE A 235 -16.08 8.36 -0.81
C ILE A 235 -16.23 9.13 -2.12
N GLU A 236 -15.31 10.05 -2.38
CA GLU A 236 -15.32 10.92 -3.57
C GLU A 236 -14.63 10.29 -4.80
N TRP A 237 -14.01 9.12 -4.66
CA TRP A 237 -13.31 8.47 -5.77
C TRP A 237 -14.25 8.08 -6.90
N ASP A 238 -13.79 8.33 -8.13
CA ASP A 238 -14.53 7.92 -9.32
C ASP A 238 -14.28 6.44 -9.65
N LEU A 239 -15.35 5.74 -10.06
CA LEU A 239 -15.25 4.33 -10.46
C LEU A 239 -14.37 4.15 -11.70
N GLU A 240 -14.45 5.09 -12.65
CA GLU A 240 -13.64 5.09 -13.88
C GLU A 240 -12.13 5.15 -13.56
N ALA A 241 -11.76 5.82 -12.46
CA ALA A 241 -10.37 5.86 -12.00
C ALA A 241 -9.85 4.47 -11.56
N ALA A 242 -10.72 3.56 -11.15
CA ALA A 242 -10.39 2.18 -10.77
C ALA A 242 -10.39 1.18 -11.94
N GLU A 243 -10.64 1.64 -13.18
CA GLU A 243 -10.60 0.82 -14.39
C GLU A 243 -9.30 1.03 -15.17
N LYS A 244 -8.95 0.09 -16.07
CA LYS A 244 -7.70 0.16 -16.86
C LYS A 244 -7.69 1.27 -17.92
N ALA A 245 -8.81 1.88 -18.23
CA ALA A 245 -8.94 3.00 -19.19
C ALA A 245 -8.25 2.75 -20.56
N GLY A 246 -8.27 1.50 -21.05
CA GLY A 246 -7.67 1.10 -22.32
C GLY A 246 -6.19 0.68 -22.26
N TYR A 247 -5.54 0.81 -21.12
CA TYR A 247 -4.18 0.29 -20.91
C TYR A 247 -4.18 -1.23 -20.72
N GLU A 248 -3.11 -1.88 -21.13
CA GLU A 248 -2.95 -3.33 -20.97
C GLU A 248 -2.87 -3.73 -19.48
N HIS A 249 -2.14 -2.93 -18.67
CA HIS A 249 -1.91 -3.14 -17.25
C HIS A 249 -2.26 -1.90 -16.42
N PHE A 250 -2.69 -2.11 -15.16
CA PHE A 250 -2.87 -1.01 -14.20
C PHE A 250 -1.57 -0.25 -13.95
N MET A 251 -0.45 -0.95 -13.79
CA MET A 251 0.84 -0.30 -13.59
C MET A 251 1.18 0.69 -14.71
N LEU A 252 0.96 0.34 -15.97
CA LEU A 252 1.22 1.25 -17.08
C LEU A 252 0.31 2.48 -17.03
N LYS A 253 -1.00 2.27 -16.78
CA LYS A 253 -1.94 3.37 -16.56
C LYS A 253 -1.47 4.30 -15.45
N GLU A 254 -1.11 3.72 -14.29
CA GLU A 254 -0.69 4.46 -13.10
C GLU A 254 0.63 5.23 -13.32
N ILE A 255 1.54 4.70 -14.14
CA ILE A 255 2.73 5.46 -14.59
C ILE A 255 2.30 6.66 -15.44
N HIS A 256 1.36 6.48 -16.37
CA HIS A 256 0.86 7.56 -17.23
C HIS A 256 -0.06 8.56 -16.49
N GLU A 257 -0.61 8.21 -15.34
CA GLU A 257 -1.38 9.11 -14.48
C GLU A 257 -0.51 10.05 -13.63
N GLN A 258 0.81 9.88 -13.60
CA GLN A 258 1.68 10.68 -12.74
C GLN A 258 1.59 12.20 -12.96
N PRO A 259 1.47 12.74 -14.18
CA PRO A 259 1.25 14.17 -14.36
C PRO A 259 0.01 14.67 -13.60
N THR A 260 -1.10 13.94 -13.70
CA THR A 260 -2.35 14.26 -12.99
C THR A 260 -2.22 14.10 -11.47
N SER A 261 -1.58 13.03 -11.03
CA SER A 261 -1.31 12.75 -9.60
C SER A 261 -0.44 13.84 -8.98
N LEU A 262 0.64 14.22 -9.64
CA LEU A 262 1.54 15.30 -9.20
C LEU A 262 0.81 16.64 -9.14
N LYS A 263 -0.02 16.96 -10.15
CA LYS A 263 -0.84 18.17 -10.15
C LYS A 263 -1.83 18.18 -8.98
N ALA A 264 -2.47 17.07 -8.69
CA ALA A 264 -3.41 16.94 -7.57
C ALA A 264 -2.69 17.08 -6.22
N ALA A 265 -1.50 16.47 -6.05
CA ALA A 265 -0.73 16.55 -4.82
C ALA A 265 -0.33 17.99 -4.44
N ILE A 266 -0.07 18.85 -5.43
CA ILE A 266 0.34 20.24 -5.19
C ILE A 266 -0.83 21.25 -5.22
N ALA A 267 -2.01 20.85 -5.72
CA ALA A 267 -3.13 21.74 -5.91
C ALA A 267 -3.61 22.38 -4.59
N GLY A 268 -3.69 23.72 -4.56
CA GLY A 268 -4.16 24.48 -3.41
C GLY A 268 -3.20 24.53 -2.21
N ARG A 269 -1.98 23.96 -2.35
CA ARG A 269 -0.97 23.88 -1.29
C ARG A 269 0.20 24.85 -1.49
N LEU A 270 0.35 25.46 -2.66
CA LEU A 270 1.44 26.39 -2.95
C LEU A 270 0.97 27.85 -2.82
N ASP A 271 1.63 28.64 -1.96
CA ASP A 271 1.48 30.11 -1.88
C ASP A 271 2.56 30.78 -2.73
N GLU A 272 2.23 31.01 -4.00
CA GLU A 272 3.16 31.62 -4.97
C GLU A 272 3.52 33.06 -4.62
N LEU A 273 2.69 33.79 -3.87
CA LEU A 273 2.97 35.17 -3.49
C LEU A 273 4.03 35.27 -2.39
N LYS A 274 3.99 34.34 -1.45
CA LYS A 274 4.90 34.32 -0.30
C LYS A 274 6.11 33.41 -0.53
N GLY A 275 6.13 32.59 -1.57
CA GLY A 275 7.13 31.55 -1.75
C GLY A 275 7.05 30.50 -0.63
N ASP A 276 5.84 30.06 -0.29
CA ASP A 276 5.55 29.22 0.87
C ASP A 276 4.60 28.08 0.52
N VAL A 277 4.43 27.12 1.44
CA VAL A 277 3.53 25.99 1.34
C VAL A 277 2.49 26.08 2.45
N ILE A 278 1.26 25.73 2.15
CA ILE A 278 0.14 25.73 3.09
C ILE A 278 -0.52 24.35 3.10
N PHE A 279 -0.54 23.70 4.24
CA PHE A 279 -1.36 22.51 4.49
C PHE A 279 -2.48 22.90 5.47
N LYS A 280 -3.73 22.97 4.97
CA LYS A 280 -4.89 23.32 5.79
C LYS A 280 -5.24 22.21 6.79
N GLU A 281 -4.80 21.02 6.49
CA GLU A 281 -4.99 19.80 7.29
C GLU A 281 -4.03 19.65 8.47
N LEU A 282 -2.95 20.47 8.53
CA LEU A 282 -2.02 20.43 9.64
C LEU A 282 -2.51 21.27 10.83
N SER A 283 -2.44 20.67 12.01
CA SER A 283 -2.72 21.34 13.29
C SER A 283 -1.44 21.89 13.96
N LEU A 284 -0.24 21.58 13.43
CA LEU A 284 1.05 22.07 13.91
C LEU A 284 1.10 23.60 13.87
N THR A 285 1.30 24.22 15.03
CA THR A 285 1.52 25.67 15.13
C THR A 285 2.95 26.03 14.73
N GLU A 286 3.19 27.30 14.35
CA GLU A 286 4.54 27.79 14.07
C GLU A 286 5.48 27.62 15.27
N GLU A 287 4.99 27.77 16.49
CA GLU A 287 5.78 27.58 17.71
C GLU A 287 6.23 26.13 17.84
N GLN A 288 5.32 25.19 17.65
CA GLN A 288 5.64 23.75 17.66
C GLN A 288 6.67 23.41 16.58
N ILE A 289 6.52 23.96 15.36
CA ILE A 289 7.49 23.74 14.26
C ILE A 289 8.87 24.27 14.62
N ARG A 290 8.96 25.44 15.31
CA ARG A 290 10.25 26.01 15.75
C ARG A 290 10.91 25.19 16.84
N ASN A 291 10.11 24.50 17.66
CA ASN A 291 10.58 23.68 18.78
C ASN A 291 10.94 22.25 18.36
N ILE A 292 10.72 21.84 17.11
CA ILE A 292 11.17 20.52 16.63
C ILE A 292 12.70 20.46 16.72
N ASP A 293 13.21 19.46 17.44
CA ASP A 293 14.64 19.20 17.58
C ASP A 293 15.16 18.24 16.52
N HIS A 294 14.38 17.23 16.16
CA HIS A 294 14.72 16.28 15.12
C HIS A 294 13.47 15.64 14.50
N ILE A 295 13.65 15.07 13.32
CA ILE A 295 12.59 14.40 12.56
C ILE A 295 12.95 12.93 12.36
N ILE A 296 11.98 12.04 12.54
CA ILE A 296 12.13 10.63 12.19
C ILE A 296 11.09 10.30 11.11
N ILE A 297 11.55 9.86 9.96
CA ILE A 297 10.68 9.40 8.87
C ILE A 297 10.58 7.87 8.95
N ILE A 298 9.36 7.33 8.91
CA ILE A 298 9.12 5.89 8.99
C ILE A 298 8.39 5.42 7.73
N GLY A 299 8.89 4.37 7.10
CA GLY A 299 8.26 3.76 5.95
C GLY A 299 8.74 2.33 5.69
N CYS A 300 8.06 1.61 4.80
CA CYS A 300 8.46 0.28 4.35
C CYS A 300 8.55 0.26 2.82
N GLY A 301 9.53 -0.46 2.24
CA GLY A 301 9.70 -0.63 0.80
C GLY A 301 9.78 0.71 0.04
N THR A 302 8.91 0.91 -0.94
CA THR A 302 8.81 2.14 -1.74
C THR A 302 8.65 3.40 -0.87
N SER A 303 7.86 3.34 0.20
CA SER A 303 7.69 4.47 1.13
C SER A 303 8.96 4.78 1.91
N TYR A 304 9.78 3.78 2.24
CA TYR A 304 11.10 3.99 2.83
C TYR A 304 12.03 4.72 1.86
N HIS A 305 12.04 4.34 0.56
CA HIS A 305 12.84 5.05 -0.45
C HIS A 305 12.37 6.50 -0.65
N ALA A 306 11.06 6.75 -0.62
CA ALA A 306 10.53 8.12 -0.63
C ALA A 306 10.99 8.91 0.61
N GLY A 307 10.96 8.27 1.78
CA GLY A 307 11.47 8.83 3.03
C GLY A 307 12.96 9.18 2.98
N MET A 308 13.79 8.35 2.33
CA MET A 308 15.21 8.65 2.10
C MET A 308 15.41 9.94 1.28
N MET A 309 14.58 10.17 0.26
CA MET A 309 14.60 11.45 -0.48
C MET A 309 14.14 12.60 0.41
N GLY A 310 13.08 12.39 1.19
CA GLY A 310 12.58 13.34 2.17
C GLY A 310 13.63 13.75 3.21
N ARG A 311 14.41 12.77 3.69
CA ARG A 311 15.51 13.01 4.60
C ARG A 311 16.51 14.02 4.02
N TYR A 312 17.06 13.77 2.85
CA TYR A 312 18.05 14.66 2.22
C TYR A 312 17.54 16.09 2.07
N ILE A 313 16.29 16.25 1.58
CA ILE A 313 15.73 17.58 1.35
C ILE A 313 15.36 18.30 2.66
N MET A 314 14.90 17.57 3.68
CA MET A 314 14.57 18.15 4.98
C MET A 314 15.84 18.59 5.71
N GLU A 315 16.89 17.76 5.76
CA GLU A 315 18.19 18.13 6.34
C GLU A 315 18.71 19.43 5.71
N GLU A 316 18.65 19.56 4.37
CA GLU A 316 19.14 20.75 3.67
C GLU A 316 18.28 22.00 3.90
N LEU A 317 16.96 21.85 3.98
CA LEU A 317 16.06 22.99 4.07
C LEU A 317 15.73 23.43 5.48
N THR A 318 15.92 22.58 6.49
CA THR A 318 15.49 22.88 7.87
C THR A 318 16.62 23.01 8.88
N ASP A 319 17.83 22.58 8.52
CA ASP A 319 18.99 22.42 9.43
C ASP A 319 18.68 21.51 10.65
N LEU A 320 17.71 20.58 10.50
CA LEU A 320 17.36 19.60 11.51
C LEU A 320 18.03 18.25 11.23
N PRO A 321 18.43 17.51 12.28
CA PRO A 321 18.74 16.09 12.14
C PRO A 321 17.49 15.34 11.66
N VAL A 322 17.63 14.55 10.60
CA VAL A 322 16.53 13.74 10.06
C VAL A 322 16.96 12.28 9.95
N PHE A 323 16.27 11.41 10.65
CA PHE A 323 16.49 9.97 10.60
C PHE A 323 15.47 9.32 9.69
N ILE A 324 15.85 8.22 9.06
CA ILE A 324 14.93 7.41 8.24
C ILE A 324 14.98 5.97 8.73
N GLU A 325 13.82 5.39 9.02
CA GLU A 325 13.71 4.07 9.62
C GLU A 325 12.72 3.17 8.89
N ILE A 326 13.04 1.89 8.86
CA ILE A 326 12.10 0.86 8.43
C ILE A 326 11.12 0.59 9.58
N GLY A 327 9.82 0.54 9.29
CA GLY A 327 8.78 0.40 10.31
C GLY A 327 8.98 -0.80 11.25
N SER A 328 9.41 -1.97 10.73
CA SER A 328 9.70 -3.14 11.55
C SER A 328 10.88 -2.95 12.50
N GLU A 329 11.91 -2.19 12.09
CA GLU A 329 13.14 -2.01 12.87
C GLU A 329 13.04 -0.87 13.88
N PHE A 330 12.24 0.16 13.57
CA PHE A 330 12.03 1.31 14.46
C PHE A 330 11.59 0.88 15.87
N ARG A 331 10.73 -0.10 15.98
CA ARG A 331 10.16 -0.59 17.24
C ARG A 331 11.20 -1.18 18.21
N TYR A 332 12.34 -1.61 17.70
CA TYR A 332 13.44 -2.21 18.47
C TYR A 332 14.62 -1.25 18.65
N SER A 333 14.52 -0.06 18.07
CA SER A 333 15.52 0.98 18.17
C SER A 333 15.21 1.93 19.34
N HIS A 334 16.24 2.50 19.95
CA HIS A 334 16.08 3.45 21.05
C HIS A 334 16.34 4.87 20.58
N TYR A 335 15.27 5.62 20.39
CA TYR A 335 15.31 7.06 20.12
C TYR A 335 14.90 7.83 21.37
N GLY A 336 15.53 8.96 21.62
CA GLY A 336 15.09 9.89 22.67
C GLY A 336 13.84 10.65 22.21
N LEU A 337 12.68 9.96 22.23
CA LEU A 337 11.41 10.54 21.79
C LEU A 337 10.81 11.42 22.87
N ASP A 338 10.31 12.59 22.47
CA ASP A 338 9.62 13.57 23.31
C ASP A 338 8.67 14.44 22.46
N GLU A 339 8.06 15.45 23.08
CA GLU A 339 7.14 16.38 22.42
C GLU A 339 7.78 17.25 21.32
N ASN A 340 9.11 17.35 21.26
CA ASN A 340 9.87 18.08 20.24
C ASN A 340 10.32 17.17 19.08
N THR A 341 10.00 15.89 19.14
CA THR A 341 10.24 14.93 18.07
C THR A 341 9.06 14.88 17.10
N LEU A 342 9.31 15.13 15.81
CA LEU A 342 8.31 14.91 14.75
C LEU A 342 8.54 13.58 14.05
N VAL A 343 7.58 12.67 14.16
CA VAL A 343 7.57 11.39 13.44
C VAL A 343 6.68 11.51 12.20
N ILE A 344 7.27 11.34 11.01
CA ILE A 344 6.56 11.36 9.73
C ILE A 344 6.41 9.92 9.24
N ALA A 345 5.20 9.40 9.25
CA ALA A 345 4.90 8.03 8.81
C ALA A 345 4.33 8.01 7.39
N ILE A 346 4.95 7.23 6.51
CA ILE A 346 4.58 7.15 5.10
C ILE A 346 4.01 5.76 4.80
N SER A 347 2.74 5.71 4.36
CA SER A 347 2.11 4.48 3.90
C SER A 347 1.05 4.79 2.85
N GLN A 348 1.20 4.25 1.63
CA GLN A 348 0.23 4.46 0.56
C GLN A 348 -1.18 4.04 0.98
N SER A 349 -1.32 2.85 1.57
CA SER A 349 -2.61 2.32 2.02
C SER A 349 -3.05 2.86 3.38
N GLY A 350 -2.08 3.31 4.22
CA GLY A 350 -2.31 3.62 5.61
C GLY A 350 -2.70 2.42 6.48
N GLU A 351 -2.43 1.20 5.99
CA GLU A 351 -2.78 -0.07 6.64
C GLU A 351 -1.56 -0.99 6.83
N THR A 352 -0.35 -0.50 6.61
CA THR A 352 0.89 -1.29 6.79
C THR A 352 1.11 -1.55 8.28
N ALA A 353 1.10 -2.81 8.70
CA ALA A 353 1.15 -3.20 10.11
C ALA A 353 2.37 -2.63 10.84
N ASP A 354 3.58 -2.83 10.28
CA ASP A 354 4.82 -2.33 10.86
C ASP A 354 4.82 -0.80 11.02
N THR A 355 4.32 -0.06 10.02
CA THR A 355 4.25 1.40 10.09
C THR A 355 3.25 1.86 11.15
N LEU A 356 2.09 1.20 11.26
CA LEU A 356 1.07 1.49 12.26
C LEU A 356 1.59 1.24 13.68
N ALA A 357 2.24 0.10 13.89
CA ALA A 357 2.82 -0.25 15.18
C ALA A 357 3.92 0.74 15.58
N ALA A 358 4.80 1.11 14.66
CA ALA A 358 5.85 2.08 14.89
C ALA A 358 5.31 3.47 15.29
N VAL A 359 4.25 3.95 14.62
CA VAL A 359 3.60 5.23 14.97
C VAL A 359 2.97 5.18 16.36
N LYS A 360 2.24 4.10 16.68
CA LYS A 360 1.65 3.93 18.01
C LYS A 360 2.72 3.93 19.12
N ASP A 361 3.85 3.27 18.88
CA ASP A 361 4.95 3.24 19.82
C ASP A 361 5.62 4.62 19.95
N ALA A 362 5.80 5.36 18.88
CA ALA A 362 6.32 6.72 18.89
C ALA A 362 5.43 7.68 19.71
N MET A 363 4.12 7.65 19.44
CA MET A 363 3.14 8.49 20.17
C MET A 363 3.08 8.16 21.66
N ARG A 364 3.15 6.87 22.04
CA ARG A 364 3.21 6.45 23.46
C ARG A 364 4.43 6.98 24.18
N ASN A 365 5.52 7.24 23.45
CA ASN A 365 6.75 7.80 23.97
C ASN A 365 6.81 9.34 23.86
N GLY A 366 5.71 9.98 23.51
CA GLY A 366 5.54 11.43 23.53
C GLY A 366 5.84 12.16 22.22
N ALA A 367 6.25 11.45 21.15
CA ALA A 367 6.51 12.07 19.86
C ALA A 367 5.20 12.50 19.18
N ARG A 368 5.27 13.61 18.43
CA ARG A 368 4.17 14.04 17.57
C ARG A 368 4.22 13.32 16.23
N SER A 369 3.07 12.86 15.75
CA SER A 369 2.95 12.06 14.53
C SER A 369 2.29 12.81 13.39
N LEU A 370 2.85 12.66 12.17
CA LEU A 370 2.31 13.15 10.91
C LEU A 370 2.23 12.00 9.91
N ALA A 371 1.04 11.65 9.48
CA ALA A 371 0.81 10.63 8.47
C ALA A 371 0.83 11.20 7.05
N ILE A 372 1.48 10.50 6.13
CA ILE A 372 1.36 10.71 4.67
C ILE A 372 0.73 9.46 4.08
N THR A 373 -0.52 9.56 3.63
CA THR A 373 -1.27 8.42 3.08
C THR A 373 -2.10 8.81 1.87
N ASN A 374 -2.49 7.81 1.05
CA ASN A 374 -3.35 8.05 -0.10
C ASN A 374 -4.82 7.71 0.19
N VAL A 375 -5.07 6.84 1.17
CA VAL A 375 -6.42 6.33 1.45
C VAL A 375 -7.06 7.14 2.58
N VAL A 376 -8.12 7.86 2.21
CA VAL A 376 -8.92 8.64 3.17
C VAL A 376 -9.60 7.70 4.16
N GLY A 377 -9.46 8.00 5.45
CA GLY A 377 -10.05 7.20 6.52
C GLY A 377 -9.31 5.89 6.82
N SER A 378 -8.08 5.73 6.30
CA SER A 378 -7.21 4.60 6.66
C SER A 378 -6.89 4.59 8.16
N THR A 379 -6.45 3.46 8.68
CA THR A 379 -6.08 3.33 10.10
C THR A 379 -5.01 4.34 10.49
N LEU A 380 -3.94 4.47 9.69
CA LEU A 380 -2.88 5.44 9.94
C LEU A 380 -3.42 6.88 10.01
N SER A 381 -4.36 7.25 9.11
CA SER A 381 -4.95 8.59 9.10
C SER A 381 -5.88 8.90 10.27
N ARG A 382 -6.32 7.89 11.00
CA ARG A 382 -7.16 8.06 12.20
C ARG A 382 -6.37 8.03 13.49
N GLU A 383 -5.21 7.35 13.47
CA GLU A 383 -4.35 7.19 14.66
C GLU A 383 -3.35 8.36 14.81
N ALA A 384 -2.83 8.90 13.70
CA ALA A 384 -1.86 9.99 13.74
C ALA A 384 -2.48 11.33 14.17
N ASP A 385 -1.69 12.20 14.79
CA ASP A 385 -2.11 13.55 15.21
C ASP A 385 -2.52 14.41 14.01
N ASP A 386 -1.76 14.33 12.92
CA ASP A 386 -2.01 15.05 11.67
C ASP A 386 -1.92 14.11 10.46
N THR A 387 -2.64 14.41 9.39
CA THR A 387 -2.60 13.61 8.15
C THR A 387 -2.58 14.48 6.91
N ILE A 388 -1.63 14.21 6.01
CA ILE A 388 -1.59 14.78 4.67
C ILE A 388 -1.91 13.69 3.65
N TYR A 389 -2.96 13.92 2.85
CA TYR A 389 -3.32 12.98 1.78
C TYR A 389 -2.58 13.32 0.49
N MET A 390 -2.08 12.28 -0.20
CA MET A 390 -1.35 12.40 -1.48
C MET A 390 -2.25 12.81 -2.64
N LEU A 391 -3.54 12.51 -2.57
CA LEU A 391 -4.55 12.80 -3.58
C LEU A 391 -4.27 12.18 -4.95
N SER A 392 -3.56 11.04 -4.99
CA SER A 392 -3.14 10.38 -6.24
C SER A 392 -4.23 9.52 -6.90
N GLY A 393 -5.43 9.46 -6.31
CA GLY A 393 -6.46 8.51 -6.74
C GLY A 393 -6.09 7.05 -6.41
N PRO A 394 -6.92 6.07 -6.80
CA PRO A 394 -6.67 4.67 -6.51
C PRO A 394 -5.43 4.17 -7.26
N GLU A 395 -4.61 3.35 -6.59
CA GLU A 395 -3.46 2.64 -7.15
C GLU A 395 -3.65 1.14 -6.91
N ILE A 396 -3.86 0.38 -8.00
CA ILE A 396 -4.29 -1.02 -8.01
C ILE A 396 -3.12 -1.97 -8.26
N GLY A 397 -2.18 -1.59 -9.14
CA GLY A 397 -0.96 -2.35 -9.39
C GLY A 397 -0.21 -2.61 -8.08
N VAL A 398 0.26 -3.84 -7.86
CA VAL A 398 0.96 -4.20 -6.61
C VAL A 398 2.22 -3.36 -6.45
N ALA A 399 3.04 -3.23 -7.49
CA ALA A 399 4.20 -2.36 -7.50
C ALA A 399 3.76 -0.88 -7.51
N ALA A 400 4.15 -0.11 -6.50
CA ALA A 400 3.80 1.31 -6.39
C ALA A 400 4.51 2.15 -7.46
N THR A 401 3.81 3.14 -8.01
CA THR A 401 4.33 4.05 -9.04
C THR A 401 3.98 5.50 -8.76
N LYS A 402 2.77 5.94 -9.07
CA LYS A 402 2.32 7.33 -8.89
C LYS A 402 2.29 7.79 -7.43
N THR A 403 2.05 6.88 -6.51
CA THR A 403 2.06 7.22 -5.09
C THR A 403 3.47 7.47 -4.56
N PHE A 404 4.51 6.82 -5.12
CA PHE A 404 5.90 7.15 -4.78
C PHE A 404 6.24 8.60 -5.11
N THR A 405 6.00 9.04 -6.36
CA THR A 405 6.30 10.42 -6.78
C THR A 405 5.48 11.45 -6.01
N ALA A 406 4.22 11.13 -5.68
CA ALA A 406 3.40 11.97 -4.82
C ALA A 406 3.91 12.04 -3.38
N GLN A 407 4.39 10.93 -2.78
CA GLN A 407 5.03 10.92 -1.46
C GLN A 407 6.23 11.86 -1.42
N VAL A 408 7.10 11.78 -2.42
CA VAL A 408 8.29 12.64 -2.51
C VAL A 408 7.90 14.12 -2.62
N VAL A 409 6.90 14.44 -3.45
CA VAL A 409 6.41 15.83 -3.58
C VAL A 409 5.81 16.36 -2.29
N VAL A 410 5.04 15.55 -1.56
CA VAL A 410 4.49 15.93 -0.25
C VAL A 410 5.62 16.17 0.76
N LEU A 411 6.63 15.30 0.81
CA LEU A 411 7.80 15.47 1.68
C LEU A 411 8.57 16.75 1.35
N TYR A 412 8.72 17.09 0.07
CA TYR A 412 9.36 18.34 -0.35
C TYR A 412 8.56 19.56 0.09
N MET A 413 7.24 19.52 -0.04
CA MET A 413 6.38 20.60 0.45
C MET A 413 6.46 20.75 1.96
N ILE A 414 6.51 19.66 2.73
CA ILE A 414 6.72 19.70 4.18
C ILE A 414 8.08 20.35 4.50
N ALA A 415 9.15 19.95 3.81
CA ALA A 415 10.48 20.52 4.01
C ALA A 415 10.51 22.04 3.75
N ILE A 416 9.81 22.51 2.71
CA ILE A 416 9.69 23.95 2.42
C ILE A 416 8.94 24.65 3.56
N LEU A 417 7.78 24.13 3.97
CA LEU A 417 7.00 24.71 5.08
C LEU A 417 7.84 24.83 6.36
N LEU A 418 8.46 23.73 6.78
CA LEU A 418 9.28 23.70 8.00
C LEU A 418 10.46 24.70 7.90
N GLY A 419 11.17 24.70 6.77
CA GLY A 419 12.28 25.64 6.55
C GLY A 419 11.85 27.12 6.48
N ARG A 420 10.66 27.40 5.93
CA ARG A 420 10.09 28.77 5.91
C ARG A 420 9.74 29.25 7.32
N VAL A 421 9.08 28.43 8.12
CA VAL A 421 8.69 28.77 9.50
C VAL A 421 9.92 28.91 10.41
N ARG A 422 10.93 28.08 10.23
CA ARG A 422 12.19 28.13 10.98
C ARG A 422 13.12 29.25 10.50
N GLY A 423 12.86 29.84 9.32
CA GLY A 423 13.68 30.92 8.77
C GLY A 423 14.93 30.47 8.02
N THR A 424 15.16 29.15 7.86
CA THR A 424 16.31 28.56 7.12
C THR A 424 16.10 28.68 5.60
N VAL A 425 14.86 28.74 5.12
CA VAL A 425 14.50 28.97 3.72
C VAL A 425 14.01 30.40 3.55
N SER A 426 14.77 31.23 2.81
CA SER A 426 14.34 32.58 2.45
C SER A 426 13.16 32.56 1.47
N ALA A 427 12.38 33.65 1.40
CA ALA A 427 11.28 33.76 0.42
C ALA A 427 11.77 33.54 -1.01
N GLY A 428 12.95 34.05 -1.37
CA GLY A 428 13.54 33.87 -2.70
C GLY A 428 13.88 32.40 -3.03
N LYS A 429 14.43 31.62 -2.06
CA LYS A 429 14.66 30.17 -2.21
C LYS A 429 13.31 29.45 -2.29
N GLY A 430 12.33 29.82 -1.45
CA GLY A 430 10.98 29.25 -1.48
C GLY A 430 10.30 29.42 -2.84
N HIS A 431 10.34 30.62 -3.45
CA HIS A 431 9.80 30.83 -4.79
C HIS A 431 10.45 29.95 -5.88
N LYS A 432 11.78 29.72 -5.79
CA LYS A 432 12.47 28.81 -6.73
C LYS A 432 11.99 27.38 -6.59
N LEU A 433 11.89 26.88 -5.35
CA LEU A 433 11.43 25.51 -5.04
C LEU A 433 9.99 25.30 -5.48
N ILE A 434 9.09 26.25 -5.19
CA ILE A 434 7.68 26.17 -5.61
C ILE A 434 7.54 26.16 -7.13
N ARG A 435 8.31 26.99 -7.86
CA ARG A 435 8.29 26.95 -9.34
C ARG A 435 8.77 25.60 -9.87
N ALA A 436 9.80 25.02 -9.26
CA ALA A 436 10.29 23.69 -9.63
C ALA A 436 9.20 22.62 -9.44
N LEU A 437 8.53 22.59 -8.27
CA LEU A 437 7.40 21.69 -8.01
C LEU A 437 6.26 21.90 -9.01
N LYS A 438 5.89 23.16 -9.28
CA LYS A 438 4.80 23.50 -10.23
C LYS A 438 5.09 23.03 -11.65
N SER A 439 6.35 22.93 -12.05
CA SER A 439 6.77 22.45 -13.37
C SER A 439 6.76 20.92 -13.50
N LEU A 440 6.70 20.17 -12.39
CA LEU A 440 6.80 18.71 -12.39
C LEU A 440 5.75 17.99 -13.25
N PRO A 441 4.45 18.36 -13.21
CA PRO A 441 3.46 17.68 -14.04
C PRO A 441 3.80 17.73 -15.52
N GLN A 442 4.18 18.90 -16.05
CA GLN A 442 4.59 19.05 -17.45
C GLN A 442 5.86 18.27 -17.78
N LYS A 443 6.84 18.26 -16.87
CA LYS A 443 8.07 17.47 -17.07
C LYS A 443 7.81 15.96 -17.05
N ALA A 444 6.86 15.51 -16.23
CA ALA A 444 6.40 14.14 -16.23
C ALA A 444 5.74 13.76 -17.57
N GLU A 445 4.89 14.65 -18.14
CA GLU A 445 4.32 14.46 -19.48
C GLU A 445 5.42 14.27 -20.53
N GLN A 446 6.43 15.15 -20.53
CA GLN A 446 7.56 15.05 -21.46
C GLN A 446 8.36 13.75 -21.31
N VAL A 447 8.54 13.24 -20.08
CA VAL A 447 9.18 11.92 -19.86
C VAL A 447 8.33 10.80 -20.44
N LEU A 448 7.00 10.87 -20.33
CA LEU A 448 6.10 9.86 -20.90
C LEU A 448 6.11 9.85 -22.44
N GLU A 449 6.51 10.93 -23.10
CA GLU A 449 6.76 10.95 -24.55
C GLU A 449 7.95 10.07 -24.96
N LEU A 450 8.86 9.74 -24.02
CA LEU A 450 9.98 8.83 -24.23
C LEU A 450 9.61 7.35 -24.13
N ASP A 451 8.34 7.03 -23.90
CA ASP A 451 7.84 5.67 -23.62
C ASP A 451 8.36 4.63 -24.64
N SER A 452 8.22 4.91 -25.93
CA SER A 452 8.69 4.02 -27.00
C SER A 452 10.20 3.81 -26.98
N CYS A 453 10.99 4.86 -26.75
CA CYS A 453 12.45 4.79 -26.65
C CYS A 453 12.88 3.93 -25.44
N ILE A 454 12.23 4.16 -24.28
CA ILE A 454 12.49 3.37 -23.07
C ILE A 454 12.12 1.90 -23.31
N ALA A 455 11.01 1.62 -23.98
CA ALA A 455 10.60 0.27 -24.36
C ALA A 455 11.65 -0.44 -25.25
N GLU A 456 12.19 0.24 -26.25
CA GLU A 456 13.22 -0.32 -27.13
C GLU A 456 14.50 -0.68 -26.36
N ILE A 457 15.00 0.25 -25.52
CA ILE A 457 16.20 0.01 -24.71
C ILE A 457 15.95 -1.14 -23.72
N SER A 458 14.81 -1.15 -23.03
CA SER A 458 14.47 -2.17 -22.04
C SER A 458 14.43 -3.59 -22.61
N ARG A 459 13.92 -3.75 -23.85
CA ARG A 459 13.84 -5.05 -24.53
C ARG A 459 15.21 -5.69 -24.79
N LEU A 460 16.26 -4.89 -24.92
CA LEU A 460 17.63 -5.41 -25.10
C LEU A 460 18.06 -6.24 -23.88
N PHE A 461 17.53 -5.94 -22.72
CA PHE A 461 17.89 -6.54 -21.44
C PHE A 461 16.92 -7.62 -20.94
N LYS A 462 15.99 -8.08 -21.76
CA LYS A 462 14.99 -9.10 -21.36
C LYS A 462 15.59 -10.40 -20.82
N ASN A 463 16.80 -10.76 -21.26
CA ASN A 463 17.48 -11.98 -20.86
C ASN A 463 18.54 -11.75 -19.77
N SER A 464 18.67 -10.53 -19.24
CA SER A 464 19.63 -10.24 -18.18
C SER A 464 19.26 -10.99 -16.89
N GLU A 465 20.26 -11.51 -16.20
CA GLU A 465 20.09 -12.23 -14.94
C GLU A 465 20.18 -11.30 -13.72
N SER A 466 20.82 -10.16 -13.90
CA SER A 466 20.95 -9.13 -12.86
C SER A 466 20.94 -7.73 -13.44
N PHE A 467 20.61 -6.74 -12.60
CA PHE A 467 20.75 -5.32 -12.88
C PHE A 467 21.42 -4.62 -11.70
N PHE A 468 22.31 -3.70 -12.01
CA PHE A 468 22.87 -2.76 -11.06
C PHE A 468 22.34 -1.37 -11.35
N LEU A 469 21.92 -0.66 -10.32
CA LEU A 469 21.46 0.72 -10.46
C LEU A 469 22.31 1.61 -9.57
N VAL A 470 22.78 2.73 -10.08
CA VAL A 470 23.68 3.60 -9.32
C VAL A 470 23.25 5.05 -9.35
N GLY A 471 23.33 5.70 -8.19
CA GLY A 471 23.05 7.11 -8.01
C GLY A 471 23.87 7.72 -6.87
N ARG A 472 23.85 9.03 -6.77
CA ARG A 472 24.46 9.76 -5.64
C ARG A 472 23.44 10.71 -5.03
N HIS A 473 23.52 10.92 -3.70
CA HIS A 473 22.66 11.82 -2.95
C HIS A 473 21.17 11.53 -3.24
N LEU A 474 20.37 12.51 -3.70
CA LEU A 474 18.96 12.32 -4.05
C LEU A 474 18.71 11.24 -5.13
N ASN A 475 19.71 10.92 -5.96
CA ASN A 475 19.60 9.86 -6.97
C ASN A 475 19.92 8.45 -6.42
N TYR A 476 20.45 8.34 -5.20
CA TYR A 476 20.66 7.01 -4.58
C TYR A 476 19.34 6.32 -4.22
N PRO A 477 18.40 6.97 -3.50
CA PRO A 477 17.08 6.40 -3.28
C PRO A 477 16.33 6.06 -4.58
N VAL A 478 16.53 6.85 -5.66
CA VAL A 478 15.95 6.56 -6.98
C VAL A 478 16.53 5.26 -7.57
N ALA A 479 17.84 5.03 -7.41
CA ALA A 479 18.47 3.77 -7.81
C ALA A 479 17.91 2.58 -7.03
N LEU A 480 17.70 2.72 -5.72
CA LEU A 480 17.08 1.70 -4.87
C LEU A 480 15.65 1.41 -5.32
N GLU A 481 14.85 2.44 -5.58
CA GLU A 481 13.46 2.30 -6.02
C GLU A 481 13.37 1.64 -7.40
N GLY A 482 14.21 2.04 -8.36
CA GLY A 482 14.28 1.40 -9.68
C GLY A 482 14.66 -0.08 -9.58
N ALA A 483 15.64 -0.43 -8.74
CA ALA A 483 16.02 -1.81 -8.47
C ALA A 483 14.87 -2.61 -7.84
N LEU A 484 14.13 -2.01 -6.91
CA LEU A 484 12.95 -2.61 -6.30
C LEU A 484 11.88 -2.90 -7.36
N LYS A 485 11.56 -1.94 -8.24
CA LYS A 485 10.56 -2.13 -9.32
C LYS A 485 10.95 -3.27 -10.27
N ILE A 486 12.21 -3.31 -10.74
CA ILE A 486 12.67 -4.42 -11.60
C ILE A 486 12.52 -5.77 -10.86
N LYS A 487 12.94 -5.84 -9.61
CA LYS A 487 12.88 -7.04 -8.77
C LYS A 487 11.44 -7.54 -8.60
N GLU A 488 10.52 -6.64 -8.26
CA GLU A 488 9.12 -6.97 -7.97
C GLU A 488 8.39 -7.59 -9.16
N ILE A 489 8.53 -7.00 -10.35
CA ILE A 489 7.69 -7.35 -11.50
C ILE A 489 8.37 -8.21 -12.56
N SER A 490 9.72 -8.19 -12.65
CA SER A 490 10.45 -9.00 -13.63
C SER A 490 11.14 -10.23 -13.04
N TYR A 491 11.21 -10.32 -11.70
CA TYR A 491 11.90 -11.38 -10.94
C TYR A 491 13.41 -11.47 -11.20
N VAL A 492 14.00 -10.41 -11.75
CA VAL A 492 15.44 -10.33 -11.98
C VAL A 492 16.10 -9.78 -10.71
N MET A 493 17.21 -10.40 -10.32
CA MET A 493 18.04 -9.87 -9.22
C MET A 493 18.52 -8.47 -9.57
N SER A 494 18.08 -7.48 -8.80
CA SER A 494 18.38 -6.07 -9.07
C SER A 494 18.78 -5.38 -7.79
N GLU A 495 19.82 -4.58 -7.81
CA GLU A 495 20.32 -3.91 -6.62
C GLU A 495 20.73 -2.46 -6.93
N GLY A 496 20.33 -1.56 -6.03
CA GLY A 496 20.67 -0.14 -6.08
C GLY A 496 21.83 0.19 -5.16
N PHE A 497 22.80 0.99 -5.63
CA PHE A 497 23.97 1.37 -4.85
C PHE A 497 24.17 2.89 -4.84
N ALA A 498 24.65 3.41 -3.73
CA ALA A 498 25.37 4.67 -3.77
C ALA A 498 26.61 4.48 -4.66
N ALA A 499 26.73 5.25 -5.74
CA ALA A 499 27.75 4.98 -6.77
C ALA A 499 29.19 4.94 -6.24
N GLY A 500 29.48 5.63 -5.12
CA GLY A 500 30.77 5.55 -4.44
C GLY A 500 31.05 4.21 -3.78
N GLU A 501 30.00 3.49 -3.34
CA GLU A 501 30.11 2.21 -2.64
C GLU A 501 30.42 1.03 -3.55
N LEU A 502 30.31 1.20 -4.87
CA LEU A 502 30.68 0.14 -5.81
C LEU A 502 32.09 -0.43 -5.57
N LYS A 503 33.04 0.40 -5.16
CA LYS A 503 34.43 0.03 -4.89
C LYS A 503 34.60 -0.88 -3.66
N HIS A 504 33.62 -0.92 -2.80
CA HIS A 504 33.67 -1.64 -1.53
C HIS A 504 33.00 -3.02 -1.58
N GLY A 505 32.98 -3.63 -2.78
CA GLY A 505 32.49 -4.99 -3.01
C GLY A 505 31.75 -5.18 -4.32
N PRO A 506 30.69 -4.41 -4.64
CA PRO A 506 29.81 -4.65 -5.80
C PRO A 506 30.52 -4.68 -7.16
N LEU A 507 31.64 -3.96 -7.34
CA LEU A 507 32.44 -3.99 -8.56
C LEU A 507 32.96 -5.40 -8.92
N ALA A 508 33.09 -6.30 -7.95
CA ALA A 508 33.51 -7.69 -8.18
C ALA A 508 32.48 -8.48 -9.01
N LEU A 509 31.23 -8.04 -9.03
CA LEU A 509 30.12 -8.68 -9.76
C LEU A 509 29.95 -8.14 -11.18
N LEU A 510 30.65 -7.05 -11.53
CA LEU A 510 30.57 -6.45 -12.86
C LEU A 510 31.50 -7.18 -13.83
N THR A 511 30.91 -7.71 -14.89
CA THR A 511 31.59 -8.40 -15.98
C THR A 511 31.00 -7.96 -17.31
N THR A 512 31.58 -8.41 -18.42
CA THR A 512 31.13 -8.08 -19.77
C THR A 512 29.62 -8.28 -19.94
N GLY A 513 28.92 -7.21 -20.36
CA GLY A 513 27.51 -7.23 -20.69
C GLY A 513 26.54 -7.13 -19.49
N VAL A 514 27.04 -7.10 -18.24
CA VAL A 514 26.18 -6.85 -17.08
C VAL A 514 25.56 -5.44 -17.20
N PRO A 515 24.22 -5.30 -17.18
CA PRO A 515 23.59 -3.99 -17.29
C PRO A 515 23.71 -3.17 -16.01
N VAL A 516 24.16 -1.94 -16.16
CA VAL A 516 24.19 -0.94 -15.09
C VAL A 516 23.40 0.28 -15.54
N ILE A 517 22.39 0.67 -14.77
CA ILE A 517 21.64 1.90 -14.99
C ILE A 517 22.23 2.99 -14.09
N ALA A 518 22.78 4.04 -14.68
CA ALA A 518 23.38 5.16 -13.95
C ALA A 518 22.50 6.40 -14.03
N ILE A 519 22.12 6.95 -12.86
CA ILE A 519 21.33 8.19 -12.79
C ILE A 519 22.33 9.35 -12.74
N ALA A 520 22.55 9.99 -13.90
CA ALA A 520 23.57 10.99 -14.14
C ALA A 520 22.94 12.33 -14.57
N THR A 521 21.97 12.82 -13.77
CA THR A 521 21.35 14.12 -13.98
C THR A 521 22.31 15.26 -13.63
N ASP A 522 22.12 16.43 -14.23
CA ASP A 522 22.94 17.59 -13.94
C ASP A 522 22.86 18.04 -12.49
N GLY A 523 23.94 18.59 -11.97
CA GLY A 523 24.09 19.04 -10.60
C GLY A 523 25.54 18.94 -10.13
N GLU A 524 25.81 19.33 -8.89
CA GLU A 524 27.16 19.37 -8.31
C GLU A 524 27.88 18.00 -8.30
N LEU A 525 27.13 16.90 -8.32
CA LEU A 525 27.67 15.53 -8.25
C LEU A 525 27.84 14.85 -9.61
N TYR A 526 27.48 15.52 -10.72
CA TYR A 526 27.53 14.95 -12.07
C TYR A 526 28.91 14.36 -12.41
N ASP A 527 29.98 15.12 -12.25
CA ASP A 527 31.34 14.66 -12.58
C ASP A 527 31.78 13.44 -11.75
N LYS A 528 31.29 13.34 -10.50
CA LYS A 528 31.54 12.17 -9.65
C LYS A 528 30.80 10.95 -10.16
N VAL A 529 29.57 11.09 -10.65
CA VAL A 529 28.80 10.01 -11.27
C VAL A 529 29.48 9.56 -12.57
N VAL A 530 29.91 10.50 -13.41
CA VAL A 530 30.67 10.20 -14.64
C VAL A 530 31.96 9.43 -14.34
N SER A 531 32.67 9.79 -13.27
CA SER A 531 33.84 9.02 -12.84
C SER A 531 33.48 7.59 -12.46
N ASN A 532 32.36 7.37 -11.76
CA ASN A 532 31.90 6.02 -11.43
C ASN A 532 31.45 5.25 -12.70
N ILE A 533 30.84 5.91 -13.68
CA ILE A 533 30.49 5.27 -14.97
C ILE A 533 31.76 4.78 -15.66
N ARG A 534 32.85 5.58 -15.70
CA ARG A 534 34.15 5.14 -16.28
C ARG A 534 34.73 3.91 -15.56
N GLU A 535 34.59 3.85 -14.22
CA GLU A 535 35.02 2.70 -13.42
C GLU A 535 34.21 1.44 -13.77
N ILE A 536 32.90 1.58 -13.97
CA ILE A 536 32.02 0.50 -14.42
C ILE A 536 32.42 0.04 -15.83
N LYS A 537 32.59 0.97 -16.75
CA LYS A 537 33.03 0.69 -18.15
C LYS A 537 34.38 -0.01 -18.25
N ALA A 538 35.29 0.28 -17.33
CA ALA A 538 36.60 -0.41 -17.26
C ALA A 538 36.48 -1.92 -16.93
N ARG A 539 35.27 -2.45 -16.65
CA ARG A 539 34.97 -3.87 -16.44
C ARG A 539 34.07 -4.44 -17.54
N ASP A 540 33.96 -3.73 -18.65
CA ASP A 540 33.16 -4.11 -19.83
C ASP A 540 31.64 -4.28 -19.53
N ALA A 541 31.14 -3.73 -18.44
CA ALA A 541 29.71 -3.69 -18.14
C ALA A 541 29.00 -2.74 -19.12
N THR A 542 27.74 -3.02 -19.41
CA THR A 542 26.90 -2.18 -20.29
C THR A 542 26.20 -1.11 -19.49
N VAL A 543 26.43 0.16 -19.78
CA VAL A 543 25.88 1.30 -19.05
C VAL A 543 24.76 1.96 -19.83
N VAL A 544 23.56 2.05 -19.21
CA VAL A 544 22.46 2.89 -19.63
C VAL A 544 22.42 4.11 -18.69
N ALA A 545 22.65 5.30 -19.21
CA ALA A 545 22.60 6.53 -18.39
C ALA A 545 21.24 7.22 -18.52
N ILE A 546 20.68 7.67 -17.39
CA ILE A 546 19.58 8.62 -17.35
C ILE A 546 20.20 10.00 -17.14
N ALA A 547 20.08 10.90 -18.09
CA ALA A 547 20.76 12.20 -18.07
C ALA A 547 19.85 13.31 -18.57
N SER A 548 20.18 14.57 -18.21
CA SER A 548 19.47 15.76 -18.70
C SER A 548 19.60 15.90 -20.23
N GLU A 549 18.54 16.41 -20.86
CA GLU A 549 18.48 16.56 -22.32
C GLU A 549 19.59 17.47 -22.87
N SER A 550 19.92 18.53 -22.15
CA SER A 550 21.01 19.45 -22.49
C SER A 550 22.40 18.82 -22.42
N ASN A 551 22.57 17.73 -21.66
CA ASN A 551 23.88 17.11 -21.40
C ASN A 551 24.24 16.06 -22.46
N LYS A 552 24.90 16.52 -23.52
CA LYS A 552 25.37 15.64 -24.62
C LYS A 552 26.66 14.86 -24.30
N SER A 553 27.38 15.27 -23.25
CA SER A 553 28.68 14.65 -22.93
C SER A 553 28.53 13.21 -22.37
N ILE A 554 27.36 12.87 -21.87
CA ILE A 554 27.09 11.53 -21.31
C ILE A 554 27.27 10.41 -22.36
N GLU A 555 27.01 10.68 -23.65
CA GLU A 555 27.19 9.71 -24.74
C GLU A 555 28.65 9.32 -24.99
N GLN A 556 29.60 10.08 -24.44
CA GLN A 556 31.02 9.76 -24.54
C GLN A 556 31.47 8.72 -23.51
N VAL A 557 30.62 8.46 -22.50
CA VAL A 557 30.99 7.60 -21.36
C VAL A 557 30.00 6.44 -21.11
N ALA A 558 28.75 6.56 -21.55
CA ALA A 558 27.74 5.51 -21.48
C ALA A 558 27.49 4.85 -22.83
N ASP A 559 27.04 3.59 -22.85
CA ASP A 559 26.69 2.87 -24.08
C ASP A 559 25.34 3.35 -24.65
N MET A 560 24.43 3.72 -23.78
CA MET A 560 23.10 4.23 -24.13
C MET A 560 22.73 5.34 -23.16
N ALA A 561 21.93 6.30 -23.64
CA ALA A 561 21.41 7.40 -22.82
C ALA A 561 19.90 7.59 -23.03
N ILE A 562 19.17 7.65 -21.91
CA ILE A 562 17.77 8.09 -21.86
C ILE A 562 17.81 9.55 -21.40
N ARG A 563 17.39 10.45 -22.28
CA ARG A 563 17.48 11.89 -22.03
C ARG A 563 16.16 12.43 -21.49
N ILE A 564 16.18 12.88 -20.25
CA ILE A 564 15.02 13.47 -19.59
C ILE A 564 15.03 15.00 -19.72
N PRO A 565 13.88 15.67 -19.64
CA PRO A 565 13.81 17.13 -19.65
C PRO A 565 14.68 17.75 -18.56
N ASP A 566 15.33 18.86 -18.89
CA ASP A 566 16.15 19.59 -17.91
C ASP A 566 15.32 19.98 -16.69
N ALA A 567 15.80 19.64 -15.51
CA ALA A 567 15.16 19.87 -14.23
C ALA A 567 16.21 20.22 -13.16
N CYS A 568 15.79 20.93 -12.12
CA CYS A 568 16.72 21.23 -11.03
C CYS A 568 17.04 19.94 -10.22
N GLU A 569 18.09 19.98 -9.44
CA GLU A 569 18.59 18.86 -8.63
C GLU A 569 17.54 18.24 -7.69
N TYR A 570 16.56 19.01 -7.23
CA TYR A 570 15.47 18.52 -6.37
C TYR A 570 14.38 17.77 -7.15
N THR A 571 14.15 18.10 -8.40
CA THR A 571 13.03 17.56 -9.19
C THR A 571 13.46 16.56 -10.25
N SER A 572 14.72 16.60 -10.71
CA SER A 572 15.26 15.60 -11.63
C SER A 572 15.20 14.15 -11.09
N PRO A 573 15.38 13.87 -9.79
CA PRO A 573 15.20 12.54 -9.24
C PRO A 573 13.78 11.99 -9.40
N ILE A 574 12.76 12.86 -9.24
CA ILE A 574 11.34 12.47 -9.36
C ILE A 574 11.03 12.02 -10.79
N ILE A 575 11.46 12.79 -11.80
CA ILE A 575 11.22 12.44 -13.21
C ILE A 575 12.10 11.26 -13.67
N SER A 576 13.32 11.10 -13.10
CA SER A 576 14.16 9.92 -13.35
C SER A 576 13.49 8.62 -12.84
N THR A 577 12.73 8.70 -11.76
CA THR A 577 11.97 7.55 -11.26
C THR A 577 10.91 7.08 -12.26
N ILE A 578 10.24 8.00 -12.98
CA ILE A 578 9.25 7.65 -14.02
C ILE A 578 9.91 6.82 -15.13
N VAL A 579 11.14 7.21 -15.54
CA VAL A 579 11.94 6.44 -16.52
C VAL A 579 12.19 5.01 -16.01
N LEU A 580 12.61 4.87 -14.75
CA LEU A 580 12.91 3.56 -14.17
C LEU A 580 11.65 2.69 -14.00
N GLN A 581 10.51 3.29 -13.71
CA GLN A 581 9.23 2.57 -13.66
C GLN A 581 8.84 2.03 -15.05
N LEU A 582 8.95 2.83 -16.10
CA LEU A 582 8.73 2.40 -17.49
C LEU A 582 9.74 1.33 -17.90
N PHE A 583 11.02 1.52 -17.55
CA PHE A 583 12.07 0.54 -17.84
C PHE A 583 11.76 -0.81 -17.19
N ALA A 584 11.42 -0.82 -15.90
CA ALA A 584 11.03 -2.04 -15.19
C ALA A 584 9.80 -2.71 -15.80
N TYR A 585 8.78 -1.91 -16.15
CA TYR A 585 7.57 -2.37 -16.81
C TYR A 585 7.89 -3.10 -18.12
N TYR A 586 8.69 -2.50 -19.00
CA TYR A 586 9.02 -3.08 -20.30
C TYR A 586 9.95 -4.28 -20.23
N VAL A 587 10.86 -4.33 -19.25
CA VAL A 587 11.65 -5.55 -18.98
C VAL A 587 10.71 -6.69 -18.57
N ALA A 588 9.76 -6.43 -17.66
CA ALA A 588 8.80 -7.44 -17.19
C ALA A 588 7.86 -7.90 -18.31
N LEU A 589 7.36 -6.96 -19.13
CA LEU A 589 6.52 -7.25 -20.29
C LEU A 589 7.25 -8.14 -21.30
N ALA A 590 8.49 -7.80 -21.65
CA ALA A 590 9.31 -8.58 -22.59
C ALA A 590 9.66 -9.99 -22.06
N ARG A 591 9.61 -10.20 -20.76
CA ARG A 591 9.80 -11.50 -20.08
C ARG A 591 8.49 -12.28 -19.90
N GLY A 592 7.32 -11.70 -20.25
CA GLY A 592 6.00 -12.33 -20.05
C GLY A 592 5.61 -12.48 -18.59
N CYS A 593 6.08 -11.60 -17.70
CA CYS A 593 5.78 -11.64 -16.27
C CYS A 593 4.40 -11.05 -15.95
N PRO A 594 3.70 -11.53 -14.90
CA PRO A 594 2.44 -10.93 -14.43
C PRO A 594 2.70 -9.61 -13.70
N ILE A 595 2.52 -8.49 -14.40
CA ILE A 595 2.94 -7.15 -13.95
C ILE A 595 2.08 -6.61 -12.81
N ASP A 596 0.75 -6.58 -12.98
CA ASP A 596 -0.17 -5.99 -11.98
C ASP A 596 -0.24 -6.80 -10.68
N LYS A 597 -0.02 -8.11 -10.78
CA LYS A 597 -0.11 -9.06 -9.66
C LYS A 597 1.09 -10.01 -9.68
N PRO A 598 2.29 -9.51 -9.35
CA PRO A 598 3.49 -10.33 -9.31
C PRO A 598 3.39 -11.40 -8.22
N ARG A 599 4.05 -12.54 -8.47
CA ARG A 599 4.02 -13.68 -7.53
C ARG A 599 4.59 -13.29 -6.17
N ASN A 600 4.01 -13.83 -5.10
CA ASN A 600 4.47 -13.68 -3.72
C ASN A 600 4.48 -12.23 -3.20
N LEU A 601 3.73 -11.32 -3.84
CA LEU A 601 3.59 -9.93 -3.39
C LEU A 601 2.11 -9.53 -3.29
N ALA A 602 1.81 -8.70 -2.32
CA ALA A 602 0.51 -8.08 -2.11
C ALA A 602 0.65 -6.55 -2.06
N LYS A 603 -0.39 -5.81 -2.43
CA LYS A 603 -0.37 -4.33 -2.48
C LYS A 603 -0.10 -3.68 -1.13
N SER A 604 -0.60 -4.26 -0.04
CA SER A 604 -0.35 -3.78 1.32
C SER A 604 -0.14 -4.97 2.26
N VAL A 605 0.73 -4.82 3.26
CA VAL A 605 1.04 -5.82 4.28
C VAL A 605 0.39 -5.35 5.59
N THR A 606 -0.68 -6.05 6.02
CA THR A 606 -1.48 -5.68 7.21
C THR A 606 -1.31 -6.63 8.38
N VAL A 607 -0.35 -7.52 8.29
CA VAL A 607 0.06 -8.44 9.34
C VAL A 607 1.57 -8.40 9.48
N GLU A 608 2.06 -8.54 10.69
CA GLU A 608 3.50 -8.69 10.98
C GLU A 608 3.99 -10.09 10.66
#